data_13af40501c0f40ff1e7b6def5b651914
#
_entry.id   13af40501c0f40ff1e7b6def5b651914
#
_cell.length_a   1.000
_cell.length_b   1.000
_cell.length_c   1.000
_cell.angle_alpha   90.00
_cell.angle_beta   90.00
_cell.angle_gamma   90.00
#
_symmetry.space_group_name_H-M   'P 1'
#
loop_
_entity.id
_entity.type
_entity.pdbx_description
1 polymer ?
#
loop_
_entity_poly.entity_id
_entity_poly.type
_entity_poly.pdbx_seq_one_letter_code
_entity_poly.pdbx_strand_id
1 'polypeptide(L)'
;MDFSYILDRRLAVGAAIWTAEAMADLARLGFTHMVSLQVEFDDTELAAAAGLAALWNPTDDDLAPKPAAFFERSVQFALSALANETAQLYVHCMAGVHRGPLTTAAILCALGYDVDTAVRLVAARRDIANFPEVYLASLRRWAHARRRG
;
A
#
# COMPACT_ATOMS: atom_id res chain seq x y z
N MET A 1 16.90 -4.14 -0.99
CA MET A 1 15.58 -3.63 -1.39
C MET A 1 14.89 -3.08 -0.15
N ASP A 2 14.34 -1.87 -0.24
CA ASP A 2 13.81 -1.17 0.94
C ASP A 2 12.30 -1.42 1.09
N PHE A 3 11.95 -2.39 1.93
CA PHE A 3 10.55 -2.63 2.30
C PHE A 3 10.45 -3.29 3.68
N SER A 4 9.26 -3.27 4.25
CA SER A 4 8.95 -3.89 5.54
C SER A 4 7.67 -4.71 5.41
N TYR A 5 7.69 -5.95 5.88
CA TYR A 5 6.46 -6.71 6.02
C TYR A 5 5.65 -6.16 7.18
N ILE A 6 4.39 -5.87 6.92
CA ILE A 6 3.43 -5.45 7.94
C ILE A 6 2.64 -6.68 8.41
N LEU A 7 2.25 -7.54 7.50
CA LEU A 7 1.76 -8.89 7.79
C LEU A 7 2.71 -9.86 7.11
N ASP A 8 3.30 -10.75 7.89
CA ASP A 8 4.37 -11.64 7.42
C ASP A 8 3.95 -12.42 6.18
N ARG A 9 4.71 -12.28 5.10
CA ARG A 9 4.49 -12.94 3.81
C ARG A 9 3.14 -12.66 3.16
N ARG A 10 2.47 -11.58 3.57
CA ARG A 10 1.16 -11.23 3.02
C ARG A 10 1.09 -9.80 2.53
N LEU A 11 1.59 -8.86 3.34
CA LEU A 11 1.45 -7.44 3.07
C LEU A 11 2.72 -6.71 3.45
N ALA A 12 3.32 -6.00 2.50
CA ALA A 12 4.51 -5.20 2.73
C ALA A 12 4.32 -3.80 2.19
N VAL A 13 5.05 -2.86 2.75
CA VAL A 13 5.13 -1.47 2.28
C VAL A 13 6.59 -1.11 2.08
N GLY A 14 6.88 -0.39 1.00
CA GLY A 14 8.25 -0.05 0.69
C GLY A 14 8.43 1.11 -0.26
N ALA A 15 9.66 1.25 -0.70
CA ALA A 15 10.10 2.29 -1.63
C ALA A 15 9.86 1.88 -3.09
N ALA A 16 10.01 2.85 -3.99
CA ALA A 16 9.80 2.68 -5.42
C ALA A 16 10.71 1.61 -6.03
N ILE A 17 10.20 0.97 -7.07
CA ILE A 17 10.92 -0.01 -7.88
C ILE A 17 11.19 0.62 -9.24
N TRP A 18 12.45 0.76 -9.60
CA TRP A 18 12.85 1.55 -10.78
C TRP A 18 13.29 0.72 -11.98
N THR A 19 13.64 -0.55 -11.78
CA THR A 19 14.26 -1.36 -12.83
C THR A 19 13.57 -2.71 -12.98
N ALA A 20 13.72 -3.30 -14.16
CA ALA A 20 13.23 -4.66 -14.41
C ALA A 20 13.89 -5.67 -13.47
N GLU A 21 15.18 -5.47 -13.15
CA GLU A 21 15.91 -6.36 -12.24
C GLU A 21 15.34 -6.32 -10.82
N ALA A 22 15.09 -5.11 -10.31
CA ALA A 22 14.51 -4.94 -8.97
C ALA A 22 13.10 -5.53 -8.91
N MET A 23 12.31 -5.36 -9.97
CA MET A 23 10.97 -5.93 -10.05
C MET A 23 11.02 -7.46 -10.08
N ALA A 24 11.98 -8.03 -10.81
CA ALA A 24 12.19 -9.47 -10.84
C ALA A 24 12.63 -10.00 -9.48
N ASP A 25 13.45 -9.25 -8.75
CA ASP A 25 13.83 -9.61 -7.38
C ASP A 25 12.61 -9.65 -6.45
N LEU A 26 11.71 -8.69 -6.60
CA LEU A 26 10.46 -8.66 -5.85
C LEU A 26 9.63 -9.93 -6.11
N ALA A 27 9.50 -10.31 -7.37
CA ALA A 27 8.81 -11.54 -7.74
C ALA A 27 9.47 -12.77 -7.15
N ARG A 28 10.80 -12.82 -7.13
CA ARG A 28 11.56 -13.95 -6.54
C ARG A 28 11.37 -14.05 -5.03
N LEU A 29 11.11 -12.93 -4.36
CA LEU A 29 10.78 -12.94 -2.92
C LEU A 29 9.38 -13.47 -2.63
N GLY A 30 8.58 -13.71 -3.66
CA GLY A 30 7.25 -14.28 -3.54
C GLY A 30 6.11 -13.30 -3.69
N PHE A 31 6.40 -12.03 -3.98
CA PHE A 31 5.34 -11.06 -4.22
C PHE A 31 4.60 -11.38 -5.51
N THR A 32 3.27 -11.31 -5.46
CA THR A 32 2.37 -11.64 -6.56
C THR A 32 1.59 -10.44 -7.06
N HIS A 33 1.43 -9.42 -6.21
CA HIS A 33 0.60 -8.25 -6.48
C HIS A 33 1.32 -6.99 -6.00
N MET A 34 1.01 -5.87 -6.63
CA MET A 34 1.62 -4.59 -6.31
C MET A 34 0.60 -3.46 -6.44
N VAL A 35 0.61 -2.54 -5.47
CA VAL A 35 -0.08 -1.25 -5.57
C VAL A 35 0.97 -0.17 -5.64
N SER A 36 1.00 0.58 -6.73
CA SER A 36 1.88 1.72 -6.93
C SER A 36 1.09 3.01 -6.76
N LEU A 37 1.53 3.86 -5.84
CA LEU A 37 0.85 5.11 -5.49
C LEU A 37 1.54 6.34 -6.05
N GLN A 38 2.68 6.18 -6.68
CA GLN A 38 3.51 7.28 -7.13
C GLN A 38 2.97 7.89 -8.44
N VAL A 39 2.92 9.21 -8.51
CA VAL A 39 2.63 9.92 -9.76
C VAL A 39 3.88 10.04 -10.62
N GLU A 40 5.04 9.90 -10.01
CA GLU A 40 6.36 10.16 -10.61
C GLU A 40 6.71 9.16 -11.69
N PHE A 41 6.21 7.91 -11.58
CA PHE A 41 6.54 6.86 -12.52
C PHE A 41 5.51 5.73 -12.46
N ASP A 42 4.95 5.37 -13.61
CA ASP A 42 4.06 4.22 -13.74
C ASP A 42 4.91 2.98 -14.03
N ASP A 43 5.05 2.10 -13.05
CA ASP A 43 5.85 0.90 -13.13
C ASP A 43 5.04 -0.38 -13.41
N THR A 44 3.79 -0.23 -13.85
CA THR A 44 2.92 -1.40 -14.09
C THR A 44 3.43 -2.30 -15.22
N GLU A 45 4.10 -1.75 -16.21
CA GLU A 45 4.72 -2.56 -17.27
C GLU A 45 5.87 -3.41 -16.73
N LEU A 46 6.70 -2.83 -15.85
CA LEU A 46 7.77 -3.59 -15.19
C LEU A 46 7.19 -4.72 -14.33
N ALA A 47 6.12 -4.43 -13.63
CA ALA A 47 5.44 -5.43 -12.78
C ALA A 47 4.88 -6.57 -13.63
N ALA A 48 4.18 -6.25 -14.70
CA ALA A 48 3.61 -7.26 -15.60
C ALA A 48 4.69 -8.15 -16.22
N ALA A 49 5.80 -7.56 -16.64
CA ALA A 49 6.93 -8.30 -17.19
C ALA A 49 7.56 -9.27 -16.20
N ALA A 50 7.48 -8.97 -14.91
CA ALA A 50 7.97 -9.83 -13.84
C ALA A 50 6.91 -10.83 -13.33
N GLY A 51 5.69 -10.77 -13.86
CA GLY A 51 4.61 -11.67 -13.48
C GLY A 51 3.75 -11.21 -12.32
N LEU A 52 3.87 -9.93 -11.89
CA LEU A 52 3.03 -9.37 -10.85
C LEU A 52 1.79 -8.71 -11.44
N ALA A 53 0.65 -8.90 -10.78
CA ALA A 53 -0.55 -8.12 -11.06
C ALA A 53 -0.43 -6.78 -10.33
N ALA A 54 -0.60 -5.67 -11.03
CA ALA A 54 -0.35 -4.36 -10.47
C ALA A 54 -1.52 -3.40 -10.66
N LEU A 55 -1.77 -2.59 -9.64
CA LEU A 55 -2.66 -1.44 -9.71
C LEU A 55 -1.83 -0.17 -9.60
N TRP A 56 -1.98 0.73 -10.57
CA TRP A 56 -1.45 2.09 -10.46
C TRP A 56 -2.57 3.00 -9.97
N ASN A 57 -2.43 3.49 -8.76
CA ASN A 57 -3.38 4.39 -8.11
C ASN A 57 -2.64 5.65 -7.66
N PRO A 58 -2.23 6.51 -8.64
CA PRO A 58 -1.33 7.61 -8.35
C PRO A 58 -1.98 8.68 -7.47
N THR A 59 -1.20 9.18 -6.54
CA THR A 59 -1.56 10.33 -5.71
C THR A 59 -0.31 11.12 -5.38
N ASP A 60 -0.45 12.45 -5.30
CA ASP A 60 0.65 13.31 -4.90
C ASP A 60 0.90 13.23 -3.40
N ASP A 61 2.16 13.38 -3.02
CA ASP A 61 2.52 13.54 -1.61
C ASP A 61 2.53 15.04 -1.28
N ASP A 62 1.36 15.65 -1.34
CA ASP A 62 1.15 17.10 -1.28
C ASP A 62 0.56 17.57 0.05
N LEU A 63 0.37 16.65 1.02
CA LEU A 63 -0.24 16.93 2.32
C LEU A 63 -1.68 17.48 2.21
N ALA A 64 -2.33 17.26 1.08
CA ALA A 64 -3.73 17.59 0.90
C ALA A 64 -4.62 16.41 1.33
N PRO A 65 -5.89 16.66 1.68
CA PRO A 65 -6.81 15.57 1.99
C PRO A 65 -6.95 14.59 0.84
N LYS A 66 -7.08 13.30 1.16
CA LYS A 66 -7.27 12.25 0.16
C LYS A 66 -8.74 11.88 0.07
N PRO A 67 -9.29 11.76 -1.15
CA PRO A 67 -10.70 11.40 -1.33
C PRO A 67 -10.94 9.93 -1.01
N ALA A 68 -12.18 9.59 -0.69
CA ALA A 68 -12.58 8.21 -0.41
C ALA A 68 -12.23 7.26 -1.55
N ALA A 69 -12.40 7.70 -2.80
CA ALA A 69 -12.11 6.88 -3.98
C ALA A 69 -10.66 6.42 -4.04
N PHE A 70 -9.72 7.23 -3.55
CA PHE A 70 -8.32 6.86 -3.47
C PHE A 70 -8.13 5.61 -2.62
N PHE A 71 -8.70 5.61 -1.41
CA PHE A 71 -8.61 4.46 -0.51
C PHE A 71 -9.36 3.25 -1.09
N GLU A 72 -10.56 3.46 -1.61
CA GLU A 72 -11.40 2.37 -2.14
C GLU A 72 -10.73 1.61 -3.27
N ARG A 73 -10.07 2.29 -4.19
CA ARG A 73 -9.38 1.61 -5.32
C ARG A 73 -8.31 0.66 -4.83
N SER A 74 -7.45 1.12 -3.93
CA SER A 74 -6.37 0.27 -3.39
C SER A 74 -6.93 -0.85 -2.53
N VAL A 75 -7.93 -0.56 -1.71
CA VAL A 75 -8.54 -1.54 -0.81
C VAL A 75 -9.23 -2.66 -1.60
N GLN A 76 -10.00 -2.32 -2.62
CA GLN A 76 -10.67 -3.33 -3.44
C GLN A 76 -9.67 -4.26 -4.11
N PHE A 77 -8.60 -3.70 -4.68
CA PHE A 77 -7.54 -4.49 -5.29
C PHE A 77 -6.87 -5.40 -4.26
N ALA A 78 -6.55 -4.85 -3.09
CA ALA A 78 -5.88 -5.59 -2.01
C ALA A 78 -6.75 -6.74 -1.49
N LEU A 79 -8.03 -6.50 -1.24
CA LEU A 79 -8.93 -7.55 -0.74
C LEU A 79 -9.08 -8.68 -1.74
N SER A 80 -9.19 -8.35 -3.02
CA SER A 80 -9.25 -9.35 -4.09
C SER A 80 -7.98 -10.19 -4.14
N ALA A 81 -6.81 -9.53 -4.08
CA ALA A 81 -5.52 -10.21 -4.08
C ALA A 81 -5.36 -11.12 -2.87
N LEU A 82 -5.63 -10.59 -1.68
CA LEU A 82 -5.38 -11.29 -0.41
C LEU A 82 -6.44 -12.35 -0.11
N ALA A 83 -7.51 -12.45 -0.88
CA ALA A 83 -8.42 -13.59 -0.82
C ALA A 83 -7.73 -14.91 -1.19
N ASN A 84 -6.67 -14.84 -2.00
CA ASN A 84 -5.80 -15.98 -2.26
C ASN A 84 -4.77 -16.06 -1.12
N GLU A 85 -4.77 -17.16 -0.39
CA GLU A 85 -3.93 -17.34 0.81
C GLU A 85 -2.42 -17.29 0.54
N THR A 86 -2.00 -17.56 -0.70
CA THR A 86 -0.58 -17.54 -1.06
C THR A 86 -0.14 -16.20 -1.64
N ALA A 87 -1.07 -15.28 -1.89
CA ALA A 87 -0.73 -13.98 -2.45
C ALA A 87 0.03 -13.11 -1.46
N GLN A 88 0.99 -12.36 -1.97
CA GLN A 88 1.73 -11.34 -1.23
C GLN A 88 1.62 -10.03 -1.98
N LEU A 89 1.22 -9.00 -1.27
CA LEU A 89 1.00 -7.66 -1.82
C LEU A 89 2.09 -6.70 -1.38
N TYR A 90 2.69 -6.01 -2.35
CA TYR A 90 3.67 -4.95 -2.13
C TYR A 90 3.02 -3.61 -2.40
N VAL A 91 2.95 -2.74 -1.40
CA VAL A 91 2.41 -1.38 -1.53
C VAL A 91 3.57 -0.41 -1.52
N HIS A 92 3.66 0.49 -2.50
CA HIS A 92 4.75 1.45 -2.49
C HIS A 92 4.36 2.84 -2.99
N CYS A 93 5.14 3.80 -2.54
CA CYS A 93 5.21 5.15 -3.07
C CYS A 93 6.68 5.42 -3.41
N MET A 94 7.19 6.64 -3.25
CA MET A 94 8.60 6.90 -3.55
C MET A 94 9.54 6.35 -2.47
N ALA A 95 9.37 6.79 -1.23
CA ALA A 95 10.25 6.42 -0.12
C ALA A 95 9.62 5.43 0.88
N GLY A 96 8.33 5.17 0.75
CA GLY A 96 7.62 4.33 1.72
C GLY A 96 7.45 5.00 3.08
N VAL A 97 7.30 6.33 3.09
CA VAL A 97 7.19 7.14 4.31
C VAL A 97 5.77 7.64 4.56
N HIS A 98 5.07 8.15 3.54
CA HIS A 98 3.74 8.76 3.69
C HIS A 98 2.64 8.01 2.97
N ARG A 99 2.65 8.02 1.63
CA ARG A 99 1.54 7.48 0.80
C ARG A 99 1.40 5.97 0.96
N GLY A 100 2.51 5.26 0.98
CA GLY A 100 2.53 3.81 1.17
C GLY A 100 2.00 3.39 2.52
N PRO A 101 2.54 3.92 3.63
CA PRO A 101 2.01 3.63 4.97
C PRO A 101 0.53 3.96 5.13
N LEU A 102 0.08 5.10 4.59
CA LEU A 102 -1.32 5.51 4.65
C LEU A 102 -2.24 4.47 3.99
N THR A 103 -1.91 4.07 2.78
CA THR A 103 -2.69 3.08 2.03
C THR A 103 -2.63 1.71 2.70
N THR A 104 -1.47 1.31 3.22
CA THR A 104 -1.33 0.06 3.95
C THR A 104 -2.22 0.04 5.19
N ALA A 105 -2.30 1.15 5.93
CA ALA A 105 -3.21 1.26 7.06
C ALA A 105 -4.69 1.14 6.63
N ALA A 106 -5.06 1.71 5.49
CA ALA A 106 -6.41 1.56 4.93
C ALA A 106 -6.73 0.09 4.61
N ILE A 107 -5.77 -0.62 4.02
CA ILE A 107 -5.92 -2.05 3.73
C ILE A 107 -6.13 -2.84 5.02
N LEU A 108 -5.35 -2.54 6.05
CA LEU A 108 -5.53 -3.18 7.37
C LEU A 108 -6.91 -2.92 7.94
N CYS A 109 -7.42 -1.69 7.82
CA CYS A 109 -8.78 -1.37 8.26
C CYS A 109 -9.82 -2.23 7.54
N ALA A 110 -9.66 -2.43 6.24
CA ALA A 110 -10.55 -3.28 5.47
C ALA A 110 -10.46 -4.75 5.88
N LEU A 111 -9.30 -5.17 6.41
CA LEU A 111 -9.10 -6.52 6.94
C LEU A 111 -9.62 -6.68 8.38
N GLY A 112 -10.14 -5.63 9.01
CA GLY A 112 -10.78 -5.70 10.31
C GLY A 112 -10.08 -4.96 11.45
N TYR A 113 -8.92 -4.35 11.21
CA TYR A 113 -8.24 -3.54 12.21
C TYR A 113 -8.91 -2.17 12.34
N ASP A 114 -8.98 -1.62 13.56
CA ASP A 114 -9.36 -0.21 13.69
C ASP A 114 -8.20 0.70 13.26
N VAL A 115 -8.48 1.98 13.05
CA VAL A 115 -7.49 2.91 12.51
C VAL A 115 -6.27 3.02 13.43
N ASP A 116 -6.47 3.16 14.73
CA ASP A 116 -5.35 3.32 15.66
C ASP A 116 -4.46 2.09 15.69
N THR A 117 -5.04 0.90 15.70
CA THR A 117 -4.29 -0.35 15.65
C THR A 117 -3.54 -0.50 14.34
N ALA A 118 -4.19 -0.19 13.22
CA ALA A 118 -3.56 -0.25 11.89
C ALA A 118 -2.35 0.68 11.81
N VAL A 119 -2.50 1.92 12.24
CA VAL A 119 -1.42 2.90 12.22
C VAL A 119 -0.26 2.46 13.11
N ARG A 120 -0.55 1.97 14.33
CA ARG A 120 0.49 1.47 15.25
C ARG A 120 1.22 0.27 14.66
N LEU A 121 0.51 -0.64 14.01
CA LEU A 121 1.13 -1.83 13.42
C LEU A 121 2.10 -1.43 12.29
N VAL A 122 1.68 -0.52 11.41
CA VAL A 122 2.55 -0.04 10.34
C VAL A 122 3.78 0.67 10.93
N ALA A 123 3.58 1.55 11.91
CA ALA A 123 4.68 2.29 12.54
C ALA A 123 5.65 1.34 13.28
N ALA A 124 5.15 0.27 13.89
CA ALA A 124 5.99 -0.69 14.60
C ALA A 124 6.85 -1.52 13.66
N ARG A 125 6.35 -1.82 12.45
CA ARG A 125 7.06 -2.66 11.48
C ARG A 125 7.91 -1.88 10.50
N ARG A 126 7.60 -0.60 10.29
CA ARG A 126 8.36 0.29 9.42
C ARG A 126 8.60 1.61 10.15
N ASP A 127 9.76 1.72 10.82
CA ASP A 127 10.08 2.84 11.72
C ASP A 127 10.19 4.19 11.02
N ILE A 128 10.45 4.24 9.71
CA ILE A 128 10.42 5.51 8.96
C ILE A 128 9.01 5.94 8.55
N ALA A 129 8.00 5.09 8.74
CA ALA A 129 6.62 5.44 8.38
C ALA A 129 6.16 6.66 9.19
N ASN A 130 5.51 7.60 8.50
CA ASN A 130 4.99 8.81 9.10
C ASN A 130 3.58 9.06 8.57
N PHE A 131 2.67 9.45 9.46
CA PHE A 131 1.27 9.71 9.13
C PHE A 131 0.97 11.19 9.37
N PRO A 132 1.13 12.06 8.35
CA PRO A 132 0.75 13.47 8.49
C PRO A 132 -0.71 13.60 8.93
N GLU A 133 -1.02 14.59 9.76
CA GLU A 133 -2.36 14.74 10.34
C GLU A 133 -3.46 14.83 9.30
N VAL A 134 -3.22 15.53 8.18
CA VAL A 134 -4.19 15.67 7.10
C VAL A 134 -4.50 14.30 6.47
N TYR A 135 -3.48 13.47 6.28
CA TYR A 135 -3.64 12.12 5.74
C TYR A 135 -4.38 11.22 6.73
N LEU A 136 -4.00 11.31 8.00
CA LEU A 136 -4.65 10.52 9.05
C LEU A 136 -6.12 10.89 9.19
N ALA A 137 -6.46 12.17 9.10
CA ALA A 137 -7.84 12.63 9.12
C ALA A 137 -8.64 12.08 7.92
N SER A 138 -8.04 12.03 6.73
CA SER A 138 -8.65 11.44 5.54
C SER A 138 -8.93 9.96 5.76
N LEU A 139 -7.97 9.23 6.31
CA LEU A 139 -8.11 7.81 6.63
C LEU A 139 -9.25 7.57 7.62
N ARG A 140 -9.33 8.37 8.67
CA ARG A 140 -10.38 8.26 9.69
C ARG A 140 -11.77 8.51 9.09
N ARG A 141 -11.91 9.53 8.24
CA ARG A 141 -13.18 9.81 7.57
C ARG A 141 -13.62 8.65 6.69
N TRP A 142 -12.69 8.14 5.89
CA TRP A 142 -12.97 7.01 5.01
C TRP A 142 -13.36 5.75 5.81
N ALA A 143 -12.60 5.42 6.84
CA ALA A 143 -12.85 4.23 7.67
C ALA A 143 -14.19 4.33 8.40
N HIS A 144 -14.52 5.51 8.93
CA HIS A 144 -15.79 5.76 9.60
C HIS A 144 -16.97 5.58 8.63
N ALA A 145 -16.89 6.17 7.45
CA ALA A 145 -17.94 6.04 6.44
C ALA A 145 -18.12 4.58 5.97
N ARG A 146 -17.00 3.86 5.83
CA ARG A 146 -17.01 2.45 5.42
C ARG A 146 -17.73 1.57 6.46
N ARG A 147 -17.53 1.83 7.75
CA ARG A 147 -18.21 1.09 8.83
C ARG A 147 -19.72 1.30 8.83
N ARG A 148 -20.17 2.48 8.43
CA ARG A 148 -21.59 2.83 8.43
C ARG A 148 -22.32 2.34 7.18
N GLY A 149 -21.58 2.06 6.13
CA GLY A 149 -22.14 1.62 4.86
C GLY A 149 -22.26 0.09 4.73
#